data_144f6a67463d94e2a2a3002c43f1cde8
#
_entry.id   144f6a67463d94e2a2a3002c43f1cde8
#
_cell.length_a   1.000
_cell.length_b   1.000
_cell.length_c   1.000
_cell.angle_alpha   90.00
_cell.angle_beta   90.00
_cell.angle_gamma   90.00
#
_symmetry.space_group_name_H-M   'P 1'
#
loop_
_entity.id
_entity.type
_entity.pdbx_description
1 polymer ?
#
loop_
_entity_poly.entity_id
_entity_poly.type
_entity_poly.pdbx_seq_one_letter_code
_entity_poly.pdbx_strand_id
1 'polypeptide(L)'
;MGRIQRYINGLVATNKCNLDCNYCYLKLQNYGLEQRTCEHKYDIDYIKKAMSVERWGICYISLCGKGETLIDKWVVDLARALLEAGHYINIINNGTMTQNLKYMRESFSHEQAERTMLTFSFHYTEMKRRNILEEYLNNVKTMKESGFTVYIHITLADEYIPYLDEIKELCIEKAGIVPQLGIVRDESDRTKEEALTKESMERYFKLAEPFHSPYFELSRRLYEDPCVTKYCYAGELGVLLDFSTGYMKQCLCNNVGCNVFQHIDRPVPFSRVGWGCEAPWCYNPALQIFGLIPGQDYPYFSDIFAGERKGCTSEIMIDALDTKLADDYVKAHPEKQEE
;
A
#
# COMPACT_ATOMS: atom_id res chain seq x y z
N MET A 1 15.91 -5.45 -15.30
CA MET A 1 14.93 -6.25 -14.51
C MET A 1 13.61 -6.32 -15.25
N GLY A 2 12.80 -7.37 -15.00
CA GLY A 2 11.51 -7.51 -15.66
C GLY A 2 10.41 -6.66 -15.02
N ARG A 3 9.32 -6.41 -15.77
CA ARG A 3 8.11 -5.77 -15.26
C ARG A 3 7.42 -6.66 -14.22
N ILE A 4 6.66 -6.06 -13.32
CA ILE A 4 5.87 -6.82 -12.36
C ILE A 4 4.77 -7.61 -13.07
N GLN A 5 4.43 -8.73 -12.47
CA GLN A 5 3.38 -9.63 -12.92
C GLN A 5 2.24 -9.75 -11.91
N ARG A 6 2.49 -9.38 -10.65
CA ARG A 6 1.48 -9.42 -9.57
C ARG A 6 1.68 -8.33 -8.53
N TYR A 7 0.57 -7.92 -7.96
CA TYR A 7 0.52 -7.10 -6.75
C TYR A 7 0.23 -7.98 -5.53
N ILE A 8 0.99 -7.80 -4.45
CA ILE A 8 0.73 -8.48 -3.18
C ILE A 8 0.49 -7.44 -2.08
N ASN A 9 -0.71 -7.45 -1.50
CA ASN A 9 -0.97 -6.75 -0.26
C ASN A 9 -0.46 -7.63 0.88
N GLY A 10 0.72 -7.31 1.40
CA GLY A 10 1.47 -8.10 2.36
C GLY A 10 1.15 -7.69 3.79
N LEU A 11 0.43 -8.52 4.53
CA LEU A 11 0.24 -8.31 5.96
C LEU A 11 1.47 -8.81 6.73
N VAL A 12 1.95 -7.99 7.65
CA VAL A 12 2.99 -8.36 8.61
C VAL A 12 2.42 -8.35 10.02
N ALA A 13 2.96 -9.21 10.88
CA ALA A 13 2.43 -9.47 12.20
C ALA A 13 2.73 -8.35 13.22
N THR A 14 2.46 -7.09 12.90
CA THR A 14 2.60 -5.98 13.83
C THR A 14 1.23 -5.51 14.31
N ASN A 15 0.96 -5.65 15.60
CA ASN A 15 -0.30 -5.21 16.23
C ASN A 15 -0.11 -4.01 17.15
N LYS A 16 1.09 -3.42 17.17
CA LYS A 16 1.44 -2.27 18.00
C LYS A 16 1.54 -1.04 17.13
N CYS A 17 1.11 0.09 17.67
CA CYS A 17 1.39 1.40 17.10
C CYS A 17 1.91 2.31 18.19
N ASN A 18 2.91 3.11 17.86
CA ASN A 18 3.45 4.13 18.75
C ASN A 18 2.67 5.45 18.66
N LEU A 19 1.69 5.58 17.75
CA LEU A 19 0.77 6.71 17.63
C LEU A 19 -0.63 6.34 18.12
N ASP A 20 -1.46 7.36 18.39
CA ASP A 20 -2.81 7.22 18.95
C ASP A 20 -3.83 8.09 18.19
N CYS A 21 -3.87 7.95 16.85
CA CYS A 21 -4.72 8.75 15.96
C CYS A 21 -6.21 8.54 16.25
N ASN A 22 -7.01 9.62 16.25
CA ASN A 22 -8.44 9.57 16.57
C ASN A 22 -9.26 8.85 15.47
N TYR A 23 -8.88 9.00 14.21
CA TYR A 23 -9.56 8.42 13.05
C TYR A 23 -9.06 7.03 12.68
N CYS A 24 -8.24 6.40 13.53
CA CYS A 24 -7.67 5.08 13.24
C CYS A 24 -8.75 4.01 13.15
N TYR A 25 -8.98 3.47 11.95
CA TYR A 25 -9.99 2.43 11.71
C TYR A 25 -9.78 1.16 12.55
N LEU A 26 -8.53 0.86 12.95
CA LEU A 26 -8.23 -0.27 13.82
C LEU A 26 -8.84 -0.12 15.21
N LYS A 27 -8.93 1.13 15.72
CA LYS A 27 -9.63 1.41 16.97
C LYS A 27 -11.14 1.28 16.81
N LEU A 28 -11.69 1.77 15.70
CA LEU A 28 -13.12 1.68 15.41
C LEU A 28 -13.59 0.22 15.31
N GLN A 29 -12.75 -0.67 14.85
CA GLN A 29 -13.02 -2.10 14.75
C GLN A 29 -12.85 -2.87 16.08
N ASN A 30 -12.62 -2.19 17.20
CA ASN A 30 -12.25 -2.83 18.48
C ASN A 30 -11.09 -3.84 18.35
N TYR A 31 -10.28 -3.72 17.32
CA TYR A 31 -8.99 -4.39 17.33
C TYR A 31 -8.20 -3.76 18.46
N GLY A 32 -8.23 -4.43 19.63
CA GLY A 32 -7.36 -4.04 20.71
C GLY A 32 -5.95 -3.94 20.14
N LEU A 33 -5.38 -2.74 20.17
CA LEU A 33 -3.95 -2.52 19.95
C LEU A 33 -3.22 -3.11 21.17
N GLU A 34 -3.64 -4.30 21.57
CA GLU A 34 -3.01 -5.07 22.61
C GLU A 34 -1.60 -5.38 22.16
N GLN A 35 -0.68 -5.20 23.09
CA GLN A 35 0.76 -5.42 22.92
C GLN A 35 1.09 -6.91 22.71
N ARG A 36 0.42 -7.58 21.79
CA ARG A 36 0.75 -8.96 21.44
C ARG A 36 2.03 -8.97 20.63
N THR A 37 3.01 -9.68 21.12
CA THR A 37 4.14 -10.13 20.29
C THR A 37 3.56 -11.00 19.18
N CYS A 38 3.78 -10.59 17.94
CA CYS A 38 3.35 -11.39 16.82
C CYS A 38 4.37 -12.51 16.62
N GLU A 39 3.91 -13.74 16.70
CA GLU A 39 4.72 -14.89 16.38
C GLU A 39 4.84 -15.03 14.85
N HIS A 40 6.08 -15.04 14.36
CA HIS A 40 6.38 -15.37 12.99
C HIS A 40 6.49 -16.90 12.87
N LYS A 41 5.53 -17.51 12.18
CA LYS A 41 5.48 -18.97 12.03
C LYS A 41 6.64 -19.51 11.19
N TYR A 42 7.16 -18.69 10.30
CA TYR A 42 8.22 -19.04 9.34
C TYR A 42 9.39 -18.08 9.50
N ASP A 43 10.61 -18.59 9.36
CA ASP A 43 11.81 -17.77 9.29
C ASP A 43 11.92 -17.06 7.92
N ILE A 44 12.76 -16.03 7.86
CA ILE A 44 12.92 -15.18 6.69
C ILE A 44 13.47 -15.97 5.50
N ASP A 45 14.39 -16.90 5.71
CA ASP A 45 14.99 -17.71 4.63
C ASP A 45 13.94 -18.65 4.02
N TYR A 46 13.07 -19.21 4.85
CA TYR A 46 11.94 -19.98 4.37
C TYR A 46 10.97 -19.13 3.56
N ILE A 47 10.61 -17.94 4.07
CA ILE A 47 9.73 -17.01 3.36
C ILE A 47 10.35 -16.62 2.01
N LYS A 48 11.65 -16.31 1.97
CA LYS A 48 12.38 -16.00 0.73
C LYS A 48 12.23 -17.12 -0.32
N LYS A 49 12.39 -18.37 0.09
CA LYS A 49 12.19 -19.54 -0.81
C LYS A 49 10.72 -19.66 -1.24
N ALA A 50 9.78 -19.50 -0.30
CA ALA A 50 8.35 -19.57 -0.58
C ALA A 50 7.89 -18.50 -1.57
N MET A 51 8.59 -17.36 -1.60
CA MET A 51 8.34 -16.20 -2.46
C MET A 51 9.25 -16.15 -3.69
N SER A 52 9.83 -17.25 -4.12
CA SER A 52 10.70 -17.24 -5.30
C SER A 52 9.96 -16.75 -6.56
N VAL A 53 10.69 -16.04 -7.45
CA VAL A 53 10.11 -15.51 -8.69
C VAL A 53 9.66 -16.60 -9.66
N GLU A 54 10.24 -17.81 -9.58
CA GLU A 54 9.79 -18.97 -10.37
C GLU A 54 8.37 -19.39 -9.99
N ARG A 55 8.01 -19.18 -8.73
CA ARG A 55 6.69 -19.58 -8.19
C ARG A 55 5.65 -18.49 -8.31
N TRP A 56 6.04 -17.22 -8.10
CA TRP A 56 5.14 -16.08 -8.02
C TRP A 56 5.19 -15.16 -9.24
N GLY A 57 6.25 -15.24 -10.04
CA GLY A 57 6.61 -14.16 -10.94
C GLY A 57 7.19 -12.96 -10.16
N ILE A 58 7.58 -11.93 -10.87
CA ILE A 58 8.05 -10.68 -10.23
C ILE A 58 6.84 -9.96 -9.64
N CYS A 59 6.90 -9.69 -8.33
CA CYS A 59 5.81 -9.07 -7.60
C CYS A 59 6.18 -7.66 -7.12
N TYR A 60 5.18 -6.79 -7.04
CA TYR A 60 5.20 -5.62 -6.18
C TYR A 60 4.49 -5.96 -4.87
N ILE A 61 5.23 -5.94 -3.77
CA ILE A 61 4.76 -6.38 -2.46
C ILE A 61 4.63 -5.17 -1.53
N SER A 62 3.41 -4.82 -1.15
CA SER A 62 3.13 -3.71 -0.24
C SER A 62 2.96 -4.25 1.19
N LEU A 63 3.98 -4.07 2.02
CA LEU A 63 3.99 -4.51 3.41
C LEU A 63 3.25 -3.52 4.31
N CYS A 64 2.29 -4.03 5.08
CA CYS A 64 1.48 -3.24 6.01
C CYS A 64 1.17 -4.06 7.28
N GLY A 65 1.33 -3.44 8.45
CA GLY A 65 0.95 -4.02 9.74
C GLY A 65 -0.44 -3.57 10.20
N LYS A 66 -0.98 -4.27 11.20
CA LYS A 66 -2.15 -3.81 11.97
C LYS A 66 -1.73 -2.83 13.09
N GLY A 67 -0.93 -1.85 12.75
CA GLY A 67 -0.33 -0.88 13.66
C GLY A 67 0.79 -0.16 12.92
N GLU A 68 1.92 0.13 13.59
CA GLU A 68 3.10 0.64 12.90
C GLU A 68 3.91 -0.52 12.31
N THR A 69 4.05 -0.51 11.00
CA THR A 69 4.71 -1.60 10.25
C THR A 69 6.19 -1.74 10.62
N LEU A 70 6.90 -0.63 10.74
CA LEU A 70 8.34 -0.61 11.06
C LEU A 70 8.65 -0.66 12.56
N ILE A 71 7.68 -0.97 13.42
CA ILE A 71 7.94 -1.12 14.85
C ILE A 71 8.83 -2.34 15.14
N ASP A 72 8.79 -3.35 14.28
CA ASP A 72 9.61 -4.54 14.35
C ASP A 72 10.68 -4.51 13.25
N LYS A 73 11.95 -4.61 13.65
CA LYS A 73 13.11 -4.71 12.76
C LYS A 73 13.02 -5.90 11.79
N TRP A 74 12.33 -6.97 12.19
CA TRP A 74 12.09 -8.14 11.33
C TRP A 74 11.46 -7.76 9.99
N VAL A 75 10.62 -6.73 9.95
CA VAL A 75 10.00 -6.26 8.69
C VAL A 75 11.03 -5.71 7.72
N VAL A 76 12.07 -5.04 8.22
CA VAL A 76 13.20 -4.56 7.39
C VAL A 76 13.99 -5.72 6.81
N ASP A 77 14.27 -6.73 7.63
CA ASP A 77 15.00 -7.94 7.22
C ASP A 77 14.14 -8.76 6.20
N LEU A 78 12.83 -8.87 6.41
CA LEU A 78 11.90 -9.48 5.46
C LEU A 78 11.91 -8.73 4.11
N ALA A 79 11.79 -7.40 4.13
CA ALA A 79 11.80 -6.59 2.92
C ALA A 79 13.09 -6.82 2.11
N ARG A 80 14.25 -6.84 2.80
CA ARG A 80 15.54 -7.13 2.16
C ARG A 80 15.55 -8.53 1.51
N ALA A 81 15.07 -9.55 2.21
CA ALA A 81 15.01 -10.91 1.68
C ALA A 81 14.10 -11.03 0.44
N LEU A 82 12.97 -10.31 0.42
CA LEU A 82 12.07 -10.26 -0.72
C LEU A 82 12.68 -9.50 -1.91
N LEU A 83 13.46 -8.45 -1.67
CA LEU A 83 14.24 -7.75 -2.70
C LEU A 83 15.33 -8.67 -3.28
N GLU A 84 16.02 -9.45 -2.44
CA GLU A 84 16.99 -10.47 -2.87
C GLU A 84 16.32 -11.60 -3.68
N ALA A 85 15.05 -11.92 -3.41
CA ALA A 85 14.28 -12.85 -4.22
C ALA A 85 13.86 -12.28 -5.59
N GLY A 86 14.07 -10.98 -5.85
CA GLY A 86 13.81 -10.34 -7.14
C GLY A 86 12.53 -9.51 -7.22
N HIS A 87 11.89 -9.22 -6.08
CA HIS A 87 10.66 -8.45 -6.02
C HIS A 87 10.90 -6.93 -5.84
N TYR A 88 9.83 -6.15 -5.97
CA TYR A 88 9.73 -4.74 -5.63
C TYR A 88 8.94 -4.60 -4.33
N ILE A 89 9.35 -3.71 -3.46
CA ILE A 89 8.77 -3.58 -2.12
C ILE A 89 8.19 -2.19 -1.92
N ASN A 90 7.03 -2.11 -1.29
CA ASN A 90 6.52 -0.92 -0.62
C ASN A 90 6.39 -1.22 0.88
N ILE A 91 6.71 -0.25 1.73
CA ILE A 91 6.48 -0.33 3.17
C ILE A 91 5.61 0.85 3.58
N ILE A 92 4.38 0.55 4.02
CA ILE A 92 3.48 1.56 4.57
C ILE A 92 3.84 1.74 6.04
N ASN A 93 4.23 2.95 6.42
CA ASN A 93 4.71 3.26 7.77
C ASN A 93 4.31 4.68 8.20
N ASN A 94 4.36 4.96 9.50
CA ASN A 94 4.04 6.28 10.03
C ASN A 94 5.26 7.23 10.12
N GLY A 95 6.40 6.84 9.63
CA GLY A 95 7.60 7.68 9.50
C GLY A 95 8.33 8.01 10.81
N THR A 96 7.93 7.44 11.96
CA THR A 96 8.49 7.80 13.26
C THR A 96 9.46 6.76 13.84
N MET A 97 9.68 5.66 13.11
CA MET A 97 10.59 4.61 13.56
C MET A 97 12.02 4.87 13.07
N THR A 98 12.61 5.99 13.49
CA THR A 98 13.90 6.53 13.03
C THR A 98 15.03 5.50 13.05
N GLN A 99 15.11 4.65 14.08
CA GLN A 99 16.16 3.64 14.17
C GLN A 99 16.02 2.53 13.12
N ASN A 100 14.79 2.10 12.82
CA ASN A 100 14.53 1.07 11.81
C ASN A 100 14.66 1.63 10.39
N LEU A 101 14.31 2.89 10.15
CA LEU A 101 14.60 3.60 8.90
C LEU A 101 16.11 3.75 8.69
N LYS A 102 16.87 4.12 9.73
CA LYS A 102 18.33 4.17 9.69
C LYS A 102 18.92 2.79 9.38
N TYR A 103 18.47 1.75 10.06
CA TYR A 103 18.93 0.38 9.81
C TYR A 103 18.64 -0.05 8.36
N MET A 104 17.47 0.26 7.82
CA MET A 104 17.13 0.00 6.42
C MET A 104 18.11 0.67 5.46
N ARG A 105 18.37 1.98 5.66
CA ARG A 105 19.32 2.75 4.85
C ARG A 105 20.75 2.17 4.88
N GLU A 106 21.18 1.66 6.03
CA GLU A 106 22.53 1.11 6.22
C GLU A 106 22.65 -0.33 5.71
N SER A 107 21.55 -1.09 5.65
CA SER A 107 21.56 -2.51 5.28
C SER A 107 21.15 -2.80 3.84
N PHE A 108 20.47 -1.87 3.16
CA PHE A 108 20.09 -2.05 1.76
C PHE A 108 21.18 -1.54 0.83
N SER A 109 21.40 -2.27 -0.28
CA SER A 109 22.23 -1.77 -1.37
C SER A 109 21.50 -0.63 -2.13
N HIS A 110 22.25 0.13 -2.94
CA HIS A 110 21.64 1.18 -3.76
C HIS A 110 20.52 0.62 -4.66
N GLU A 111 20.76 -0.48 -5.35
CA GLU A 111 19.75 -1.17 -6.19
C GLU A 111 18.51 -1.60 -5.38
N GLN A 112 18.69 -2.08 -4.16
CA GLN A 112 17.58 -2.44 -3.27
C GLN A 112 16.77 -1.20 -2.87
N ALA A 113 17.45 -0.07 -2.59
CA ALA A 113 16.77 1.19 -2.28
C ALA A 113 15.93 1.68 -3.47
N GLU A 114 16.46 1.64 -4.70
CA GLU A 114 15.74 2.00 -5.93
C GLU A 114 14.52 1.12 -6.23
N ARG A 115 14.50 -0.12 -5.72
CA ARG A 115 13.36 -1.05 -5.81
C ARG A 115 12.43 -1.01 -4.59
N THR A 116 12.65 -0.07 -3.68
CA THR A 116 11.86 0.09 -2.46
C THR A 116 11.13 1.42 -2.46
N MET A 117 9.82 1.36 -2.31
CA MET A 117 8.97 2.50 -2.01
C MET A 117 8.68 2.55 -0.52
N LEU A 118 8.67 3.76 0.04
CA LEU A 118 8.24 4.04 1.39
C LEU A 118 7.00 4.93 1.34
N THR A 119 5.86 4.38 1.71
CA THR A 119 4.63 5.12 1.89
C THR A 119 4.58 5.64 3.33
N PHE A 120 4.86 6.92 3.50
CA PHE A 120 4.85 7.60 4.78
C PHE A 120 3.44 8.13 5.09
N SER A 121 2.75 7.51 6.04
CA SER A 121 1.46 7.99 6.53
C SER A 121 1.68 9.22 7.42
N PHE A 122 1.11 10.36 7.01
CA PHE A 122 1.27 11.60 7.75
C PHE A 122 0.10 11.85 8.71
N HIS A 123 0.35 11.68 9.98
CA HIS A 123 -0.62 11.81 11.06
C HIS A 123 -0.47 13.16 11.77
N TYR A 124 -0.79 14.27 11.04
CA TYR A 124 -0.44 15.63 11.40
C TYR A 124 -0.82 16.03 12.84
N THR A 125 -2.10 15.92 13.23
CA THR A 125 -2.58 16.33 14.55
C THR A 125 -1.93 15.56 15.68
N GLU A 126 -1.78 14.25 15.52
CA GLU A 126 -1.13 13.38 16.50
C GLU A 126 0.38 13.65 16.61
N MET A 127 1.06 13.87 15.48
CA MET A 127 2.48 14.21 15.45
C MET A 127 2.73 15.61 16.05
N LYS A 128 1.84 16.59 15.79
CA LYS A 128 1.88 17.92 16.38
C LYS A 128 1.70 17.84 17.90
N ARG A 129 0.71 17.06 18.37
CA ARG A 129 0.47 16.81 19.79
C ARG A 129 1.68 16.21 20.52
N ARG A 130 2.43 15.33 19.84
CA ARG A 130 3.63 14.66 20.38
C ARG A 130 4.92 15.41 20.15
N ASN A 131 4.89 16.52 19.42
CA ASN A 131 6.08 17.31 19.04
C ASN A 131 7.13 16.51 18.26
N ILE A 132 6.68 15.69 17.30
CA ILE A 132 7.55 14.82 16.47
C ILE A 132 7.43 15.12 14.95
N LEU A 133 6.83 16.24 14.56
CA LEU A 133 6.69 16.64 13.15
C LEU A 133 8.04 16.80 12.45
N GLU A 134 9.00 17.47 13.09
CA GLU A 134 10.34 17.68 12.54
C GLU A 134 11.08 16.35 12.35
N GLU A 135 10.96 15.42 13.30
CA GLU A 135 11.54 14.09 13.20
C GLU A 135 10.97 13.32 11.99
N TYR A 136 9.64 13.32 11.86
CA TYR A 136 8.95 12.71 10.71
C TYR A 136 9.45 13.27 9.38
N LEU A 137 9.42 14.59 9.22
CA LEU A 137 9.82 15.25 7.97
C LEU A 137 11.29 15.02 7.63
N ASN A 138 12.16 15.02 8.63
CA ASN A 138 13.58 14.70 8.46
C ASN A 138 13.78 13.24 8.02
N ASN A 139 13.02 12.30 8.59
CA ASN A 139 13.06 10.90 8.16
C ASN A 139 12.64 10.74 6.70
N VAL A 140 11.53 11.37 6.29
CA VAL A 140 11.06 11.36 4.90
C VAL A 140 12.13 11.90 3.95
N LYS A 141 12.70 13.09 4.26
CA LYS A 141 13.76 13.71 3.47
C LYS A 141 14.99 12.82 3.36
N THR A 142 15.45 12.29 4.50
CA THR A 142 16.64 11.42 4.56
C THR A 142 16.50 10.17 3.71
N MET A 143 15.33 9.52 3.74
CA MET A 143 15.10 8.32 2.94
C MET A 143 15.02 8.64 1.45
N LYS A 144 14.39 9.76 1.08
CA LYS A 144 14.38 10.26 -0.30
C LYS A 144 15.82 10.51 -0.81
N GLU A 145 16.65 11.23 -0.05
CA GLU A 145 18.03 11.52 -0.40
C GLU A 145 18.92 10.26 -0.46
N SER A 146 18.49 9.18 0.16
CA SER A 146 19.16 7.87 0.14
C SER A 146 18.74 6.96 -1.03
N GLY A 147 17.95 7.47 -1.98
CA GLY A 147 17.60 6.75 -3.21
C GLY A 147 16.32 5.91 -3.13
N PHE A 148 15.60 5.95 -2.01
CA PHE A 148 14.29 5.31 -1.90
C PHE A 148 13.21 6.09 -2.66
N THR A 149 12.26 5.39 -3.28
CA THR A 149 11.01 6.02 -3.73
C THR A 149 10.19 6.43 -2.52
N VAL A 150 9.77 7.68 -2.45
CA VAL A 150 9.07 8.24 -1.28
C VAL A 150 7.70 8.78 -1.66
N TYR A 151 6.73 8.50 -0.79
CA TYR A 151 5.34 8.84 -0.98
C TYR A 151 4.73 9.27 0.35
N ILE A 152 4.34 10.53 0.48
CA ILE A 152 3.60 10.99 1.66
C ILE A 152 2.11 10.77 1.40
N HIS A 153 1.47 10.00 2.25
CA HIS A 153 0.04 9.72 2.20
C HIS A 153 -0.69 10.32 3.40
N ILE A 154 -1.77 11.03 3.14
CA ILE A 154 -2.63 11.62 4.16
C ILE A 154 -4.03 11.02 4.00
N THR A 155 -4.54 10.36 5.02
CA THR A 155 -5.96 10.05 5.11
C THR A 155 -6.71 11.33 5.44
N LEU A 156 -7.56 11.83 4.52
CA LEU A 156 -8.26 13.10 4.67
C LEU A 156 -9.35 13.00 5.75
N ALA A 157 -8.94 13.13 7.00
CA ALA A 157 -9.83 13.15 8.17
C ALA A 157 -10.33 14.57 8.47
N ASP A 158 -11.55 14.70 9.00
CA ASP A 158 -12.17 16.00 9.30
C ASP A 158 -11.31 16.88 10.21
N GLU A 159 -10.54 16.30 11.12
CA GLU A 159 -9.63 17.02 12.02
C GLU A 159 -8.48 17.74 11.28
N TYR A 160 -8.23 17.39 10.00
CA TYR A 160 -7.21 18.05 9.17
C TYR A 160 -7.74 19.23 8.36
N ILE A 161 -9.04 19.34 8.19
CA ILE A 161 -9.65 20.37 7.33
C ILE A 161 -9.11 21.77 7.66
N PRO A 162 -8.98 22.20 8.93
CA PRO A 162 -8.45 23.53 9.27
C PRO A 162 -6.96 23.74 8.96
N TYR A 163 -6.24 22.67 8.64
CA TYR A 163 -4.77 22.66 8.51
C TYR A 163 -4.28 22.21 7.13
N LEU A 164 -5.16 22.03 6.14
CA LEU A 164 -4.78 21.44 4.84
C LEU A 164 -3.71 22.26 4.12
N ASP A 165 -3.83 23.60 4.13
CA ASP A 165 -2.82 24.48 3.52
C ASP A 165 -1.49 24.39 4.27
N GLU A 166 -1.50 24.47 5.62
CA GLU A 166 -0.32 24.33 6.48
C GLU A 166 0.37 22.96 6.24
N ILE A 167 -0.41 21.88 6.15
CA ILE A 167 0.09 20.54 5.91
C ILE A 167 0.79 20.46 4.54
N LYS A 168 0.17 21.00 3.49
CA LYS A 168 0.72 21.01 2.14
C LYS A 168 2.02 21.79 2.10
N GLU A 169 2.02 23.01 2.59
CA GLU A 169 3.19 23.90 2.63
C GLU A 169 4.34 23.27 3.42
N LEU A 170 4.05 22.71 4.58
CA LEU A 170 5.04 22.05 5.44
C LEU A 170 5.72 20.86 4.74
N CYS A 171 4.95 20.01 4.05
CA CYS A 171 5.50 18.88 3.31
C CYS A 171 6.38 19.34 2.13
N ILE A 172 5.98 20.39 1.42
CA ILE A 172 6.76 20.96 0.31
C ILE A 172 8.04 21.61 0.85
N GLU A 173 7.94 22.46 1.86
CA GLU A 173 9.09 23.19 2.42
C GLU A 173 10.15 22.25 3.01
N LYS A 174 9.72 21.29 3.84
CA LYS A 174 10.63 20.46 4.63
C LYS A 174 11.08 19.18 3.93
N ALA A 175 10.20 18.54 3.16
CA ALA A 175 10.50 17.28 2.48
C ALA A 175 10.60 17.41 0.96
N GLY A 176 10.15 18.53 0.37
CA GLY A 176 10.09 18.71 -1.08
C GLY A 176 9.13 17.75 -1.76
N ILE A 177 7.98 17.45 -1.12
CA ILE A 177 7.00 16.47 -1.59
C ILE A 177 5.59 17.04 -1.42
N VAL A 178 4.80 17.02 -2.50
CA VAL A 178 3.35 17.25 -2.41
C VAL A 178 2.68 15.95 -1.97
N PRO A 179 1.93 15.94 -0.86
CA PRO A 179 1.29 14.73 -0.38
C PRO A 179 0.23 14.19 -1.35
N GLN A 180 -0.02 12.90 -1.29
CA GLN A 180 -1.19 12.24 -1.84
C GLN A 180 -2.26 12.09 -0.75
N LEU A 181 -3.52 12.20 -1.14
CA LEU A 181 -4.63 12.03 -0.23
C LEU A 181 -5.34 10.69 -0.44
N GLY A 182 -5.93 10.17 0.62
CA GLY A 182 -6.83 9.03 0.57
C GLY A 182 -8.14 9.34 1.30
N ILE A 183 -9.22 8.69 0.91
CA ILE A 183 -10.52 8.82 1.58
C ILE A 183 -10.42 8.18 2.97
N VAL A 184 -10.84 8.91 4.01
CA VAL A 184 -11.03 8.35 5.34
C VAL A 184 -12.23 7.42 5.34
N ARG A 185 -12.12 6.22 5.92
CA ARG A 185 -13.15 5.18 5.82
C ARG A 185 -13.53 4.65 7.18
N ASP A 186 -14.81 4.32 7.32
CA ASP A 186 -15.30 3.47 8.40
C ASP A 186 -15.25 2.01 7.95
N GLU A 187 -14.26 1.28 8.41
CA GLU A 187 -14.12 -0.15 8.12
C GLU A 187 -14.81 -1.05 9.17
N SER A 188 -15.65 -0.49 10.04
CA SER A 188 -16.39 -1.26 11.06
C SER A 188 -17.41 -2.22 10.44
N ASP A 189 -17.99 -1.83 9.30
CA ASP A 189 -18.89 -2.65 8.49
C ASP A 189 -18.46 -2.64 7.03
N ARG A 190 -17.74 -3.67 6.61
CA ARG A 190 -17.20 -3.80 5.24
C ARG A 190 -18.26 -3.96 4.15
N THR A 191 -19.52 -4.17 4.53
CA THR A 191 -20.62 -4.21 3.57
C THR A 191 -21.13 -2.80 3.21
N LYS A 192 -20.80 -1.81 4.02
CA LYS A 192 -21.20 -0.40 3.83
C LYS A 192 -20.04 0.49 3.43
N GLU A 193 -18.91 0.35 4.10
CA GLU A 193 -17.67 1.14 3.90
C GLU A 193 -17.91 2.61 3.50
N GLU A 194 -18.54 3.35 4.38
CA GLU A 194 -18.82 4.76 4.17
C GLU A 194 -17.56 5.62 4.43
N ALA A 195 -17.50 6.78 3.80
CA ALA A 195 -16.50 7.78 4.17
C ALA A 195 -16.78 8.30 5.59
N LEU A 196 -15.77 8.28 6.44
CA LEU A 196 -15.86 8.75 7.82
C LEU A 196 -15.68 10.27 7.89
N THR A 197 -16.64 11.02 7.35
CA THR A 197 -16.65 12.48 7.36
C THR A 197 -18.02 13.02 7.71
N LYS A 198 -18.06 14.21 8.32
CA LYS A 198 -19.28 14.97 8.59
C LYS A 198 -19.64 15.92 7.44
N GLU A 199 -18.71 16.10 6.49
CA GLU A 199 -18.92 16.94 5.32
C GLU A 199 -19.82 16.24 4.30
N SER A 200 -20.49 17.01 3.44
CA SER A 200 -21.08 16.42 2.24
C SER A 200 -19.97 15.88 1.32
N MET A 201 -20.22 14.78 0.60
CA MET A 201 -19.19 14.21 -0.29
C MET A 201 -18.72 15.20 -1.35
N GLU A 202 -19.61 16.08 -1.85
CA GLU A 202 -19.24 17.15 -2.77
C GLU A 202 -18.20 18.10 -2.15
N ARG A 203 -18.42 18.56 -0.91
CA ARG A 203 -17.47 19.42 -0.21
C ARG A 203 -16.19 18.68 0.12
N TYR A 204 -16.31 17.44 0.59
CA TYR A 204 -15.16 16.58 0.93
C TYR A 204 -14.20 16.40 -0.27
N PHE A 205 -14.75 16.15 -1.45
CA PHE A 205 -13.93 16.02 -2.66
C PHE A 205 -13.28 17.35 -3.07
N LYS A 206 -13.99 18.49 -2.93
CA LYS A 206 -13.42 19.82 -3.19
C LYS A 206 -12.23 20.17 -2.28
N LEU A 207 -12.22 19.71 -1.02
CA LEU A 207 -11.11 19.93 -0.10
C LEU A 207 -9.80 19.30 -0.57
N ALA A 208 -9.87 18.26 -1.39
CA ALA A 208 -8.69 17.57 -1.93
C ALA A 208 -8.12 18.22 -3.21
N GLU A 209 -8.91 19.03 -3.94
CA GLU A 209 -8.52 19.62 -5.23
C GLU A 209 -7.17 20.35 -5.19
N PRO A 210 -6.85 21.18 -4.16
CA PRO A 210 -5.57 21.89 -4.10
C PRO A 210 -4.34 20.99 -4.07
N PHE A 211 -4.49 19.71 -3.72
CA PHE A 211 -3.39 18.75 -3.67
C PHE A 211 -3.08 18.12 -5.03
N HIS A 212 -3.96 18.24 -6.01
CA HIS A 212 -3.82 17.60 -7.32
C HIS A 212 -3.35 16.14 -7.19
N SER A 213 -4.04 15.35 -6.34
CA SER A 213 -3.67 13.98 -5.99
C SER A 213 -4.29 12.97 -6.94
N PRO A 214 -3.52 12.36 -7.88
CA PRO A 214 -4.07 11.32 -8.76
C PRO A 214 -4.57 10.10 -7.97
N TYR A 215 -3.97 9.80 -6.84
CA TYR A 215 -4.39 8.73 -5.94
C TYR A 215 -5.75 9.02 -5.31
N PHE A 216 -6.02 10.28 -4.91
CA PHE A 216 -7.32 10.66 -4.38
C PHE A 216 -8.39 10.65 -5.46
N GLU A 217 -8.06 11.16 -6.65
CA GLU A 217 -8.97 11.15 -7.79
C GLU A 217 -9.34 9.72 -8.20
N LEU A 218 -8.39 8.79 -8.18
CA LEU A 218 -8.68 7.38 -8.36
C LEU A 218 -9.62 6.86 -7.27
N SER A 219 -9.34 7.18 -6.00
CA SER A 219 -10.19 6.76 -4.87
C SER A 219 -11.62 7.30 -5.00
N ARG A 220 -11.76 8.57 -5.44
CA ARG A 220 -13.05 9.20 -5.71
C ARG A 220 -13.82 8.48 -6.82
N ARG A 221 -13.17 8.20 -7.96
CA ARG A 221 -13.79 7.46 -9.06
C ARG A 221 -14.25 6.06 -8.64
N LEU A 222 -13.43 5.36 -7.84
CA LEU A 222 -13.79 4.04 -7.32
C LEU A 222 -14.95 4.10 -6.32
N TYR A 223 -15.08 5.20 -5.58
CA TYR A 223 -16.19 5.44 -4.67
C TYR A 223 -17.50 5.76 -5.42
N GLU A 224 -17.43 6.57 -6.50
CA GLU A 224 -18.58 6.99 -7.31
C GLU A 224 -19.06 5.91 -8.30
N ASP A 225 -18.18 5.01 -8.74
CA ASP A 225 -18.47 3.94 -9.71
C ASP A 225 -18.17 2.55 -9.10
N PRO A 226 -19.16 1.95 -8.42
CA PRO A 226 -19.01 0.66 -7.75
C PRO A 226 -18.55 -0.46 -8.69
N CYS A 227 -17.58 -1.25 -8.23
CA CYS A 227 -17.00 -2.33 -9.03
C CYS A 227 -17.74 -3.67 -8.95
N VAL A 228 -18.85 -3.75 -8.23
CA VAL A 228 -19.64 -5.01 -8.06
C VAL A 228 -20.15 -5.61 -9.38
N THR A 229 -20.31 -4.79 -10.41
CA THR A 229 -20.76 -5.21 -11.74
C THR A 229 -19.60 -5.47 -12.71
N LYS A 230 -18.34 -5.40 -12.24
CA LYS A 230 -17.14 -5.49 -13.08
C LYS A 230 -16.38 -6.77 -12.80
N TYR A 231 -15.78 -7.34 -13.84
CA TYR A 231 -14.90 -8.49 -13.69
C TYR A 231 -13.59 -8.08 -13.07
N CYS A 232 -13.15 -8.78 -12.02
CA CYS A 232 -11.94 -8.43 -11.26
C CYS A 232 -10.93 -9.58 -11.24
N TYR A 233 -9.67 -9.29 -11.62
CA TYR A 233 -8.56 -10.23 -11.63
C TYR A 233 -7.84 -10.34 -10.26
N ALA A 234 -8.37 -9.73 -9.20
CA ALA A 234 -7.90 -10.01 -7.85
C ALA A 234 -8.03 -11.50 -7.52
N GLY A 235 -7.07 -12.04 -6.79
CA GLY A 235 -6.91 -13.47 -6.55
C GLY A 235 -5.97 -14.17 -7.52
N GLU A 236 -5.73 -13.60 -8.70
CA GLU A 236 -4.73 -14.08 -9.66
C GLU A 236 -3.60 -13.08 -9.88
N LEU A 237 -3.93 -11.84 -10.23
CA LEU A 237 -2.95 -10.77 -10.50
C LEU A 237 -2.70 -9.87 -9.29
N GLY A 238 -3.54 -9.95 -8.27
CA GLY A 238 -3.36 -9.26 -7.01
C GLY A 238 -3.97 -10.06 -5.87
N VAL A 239 -3.21 -10.24 -4.78
CA VAL A 239 -3.63 -11.05 -3.63
C VAL A 239 -3.34 -10.34 -2.31
N LEU A 240 -3.99 -10.79 -1.23
CA LEU A 240 -3.59 -10.48 0.13
C LEU A 240 -2.84 -11.69 0.70
N LEU A 241 -1.63 -11.47 1.22
CA LEU A 241 -0.79 -12.49 1.83
C LEU A 241 -0.35 -12.09 3.22
N ASP A 242 -0.67 -12.90 4.22
CA ASP A 242 -0.16 -12.75 5.57
C ASP A 242 1.19 -13.47 5.71
N PHE A 243 2.27 -12.70 5.79
CA PHE A 243 3.64 -13.21 5.91
C PHE A 243 3.93 -13.90 7.24
N SER A 244 3.13 -13.66 8.27
CA SER A 244 3.30 -14.34 9.57
C SER A 244 2.79 -15.77 9.56
N THR A 245 1.73 -16.03 8.79
CA THR A 245 1.03 -17.33 8.75
C THR A 245 1.16 -18.07 7.43
N GLY A 246 1.50 -17.37 6.34
CA GLY A 246 1.49 -17.88 4.97
C GLY A 246 0.08 -18.02 4.38
N TYR A 247 -0.95 -17.42 5.00
CA TYR A 247 -2.31 -17.48 4.51
C TYR A 247 -2.54 -16.43 3.43
N MET A 248 -2.95 -16.87 2.25
CA MET A 248 -3.28 -16.03 1.11
C MET A 248 -4.80 -15.94 0.93
N LYS A 249 -5.31 -14.75 0.62
CA LYS A 249 -6.69 -14.51 0.20
C LYS A 249 -6.72 -13.88 -1.18
N GLN A 250 -7.83 -14.04 -1.89
CA GLN A 250 -8.04 -13.40 -3.19
C GLN A 250 -7.97 -11.87 -3.11
N CYS A 251 -8.58 -11.27 -2.08
CA CYS A 251 -8.65 -9.82 -1.91
C CYS A 251 -8.97 -9.48 -0.43
N LEU A 252 -8.94 -8.20 -0.08
CA LEU A 252 -9.43 -7.71 1.22
C LEU A 252 -10.91 -8.01 1.45
N CYS A 253 -11.72 -7.92 0.37
CA CYS A 253 -13.18 -8.10 0.41
C CYS A 253 -13.62 -9.55 0.29
N ASN A 254 -12.76 -10.47 -0.11
CA ASN A 254 -13.09 -11.86 -0.34
C ASN A 254 -12.29 -12.78 0.59
N ASN A 255 -13.00 -13.69 1.27
CA ASN A 255 -12.40 -14.59 2.26
C ASN A 255 -11.93 -15.93 1.68
N VAL A 256 -12.10 -16.17 0.39
CA VAL A 256 -11.59 -17.39 -0.26
C VAL A 256 -10.06 -17.35 -0.23
N GLY A 257 -9.45 -18.39 0.34
CA GLY A 257 -8.01 -18.44 0.48
C GLY A 257 -7.49 -19.77 1.02
N CYS A 258 -6.16 -19.87 1.07
CA CYS A 258 -5.45 -21.05 1.56
C CYS A 258 -4.06 -20.68 2.10
N ASN A 259 -3.41 -21.62 2.79
CA ASN A 259 -2.03 -21.43 3.21
C ASN A 259 -1.06 -21.85 2.08
N VAL A 260 -0.30 -20.89 1.56
CA VAL A 260 0.62 -21.09 0.43
C VAL A 260 2.07 -21.37 0.85
N PHE A 261 2.35 -21.27 2.16
CA PHE A 261 3.67 -21.57 2.72
C PHE A 261 3.79 -23.02 3.24
N GLN A 262 2.68 -23.74 3.38
CA GLN A 262 2.75 -25.15 3.83
C GLN A 262 3.38 -26.09 2.78
N HIS A 263 3.22 -25.79 1.49
CA HIS A 263 3.67 -26.62 0.36
C HIS A 263 4.34 -25.75 -0.69
N ILE A 264 5.56 -25.31 -0.42
CA ILE A 264 6.32 -24.43 -1.32
C ILE A 264 6.83 -25.14 -2.61
N ASP A 265 6.76 -26.45 -2.64
CA ASP A 265 7.02 -27.31 -3.79
C ASP A 265 5.86 -27.34 -4.81
N ARG A 266 4.70 -26.79 -4.46
CA ARG A 266 3.52 -26.74 -5.31
C ARG A 266 3.33 -25.35 -5.91
N PRO A 267 2.71 -25.24 -7.10
CA PRO A 267 2.28 -23.97 -7.64
C PRO A 267 1.34 -23.23 -6.67
N VAL A 268 1.36 -21.90 -6.71
CA VAL A 268 0.38 -21.08 -5.97
C VAL A 268 -1.00 -21.27 -6.62
N PRO A 269 -2.04 -21.66 -5.87
CA PRO A 269 -3.37 -21.89 -6.42
C PRO A 269 -4.13 -20.57 -6.59
N PHE A 270 -3.72 -19.79 -7.58
CA PHE A 270 -4.39 -18.53 -7.90
C PHE A 270 -5.81 -18.80 -8.41
N SER A 271 -6.75 -17.96 -7.97
CA SER A 271 -8.15 -17.99 -8.43
C SER A 271 -8.76 -16.61 -8.39
N ARG A 272 -9.43 -16.19 -9.45
CA ARG A 272 -9.99 -14.85 -9.60
C ARG A 272 -11.21 -14.63 -8.72
N VAL A 273 -11.42 -13.40 -8.28
CA VAL A 273 -12.70 -12.93 -7.74
C VAL A 273 -13.77 -12.96 -8.85
N GLY A 274 -13.38 -12.59 -10.08
CA GLY A 274 -14.31 -12.56 -11.22
C GLY A 274 -15.44 -11.57 -11.01
N TRP A 275 -16.67 -12.04 -11.21
CA TRP A 275 -17.92 -11.27 -11.01
C TRP A 275 -18.40 -11.28 -9.55
N GLY A 276 -17.70 -11.93 -8.62
CA GLY A 276 -18.12 -12.18 -7.23
C GLY A 276 -17.68 -11.11 -6.23
N CYS A 277 -17.41 -9.88 -6.64
CA CYS A 277 -17.07 -8.81 -5.70
C CYS A 277 -18.35 -8.29 -5.02
N GLU A 278 -18.37 -8.37 -3.68
CA GLU A 278 -19.50 -7.90 -2.84
C GLU A 278 -19.21 -6.53 -2.17
N ALA A 279 -18.05 -5.93 -2.41
CA ALA A 279 -17.71 -4.64 -1.83
C ALA A 279 -18.56 -3.53 -2.44
N PRO A 280 -19.06 -2.57 -1.64
CA PRO A 280 -19.86 -1.44 -2.14
C PRO A 280 -19.07 -0.59 -3.12
N TRP A 281 -17.75 -0.48 -2.96
CA TRP A 281 -16.79 0.14 -3.87
C TRP A 281 -15.39 -0.45 -3.65
N CYS A 282 -14.48 -0.28 -4.61
CA CYS A 282 -13.12 -0.77 -4.44
C CYS A 282 -12.28 0.19 -3.59
N TYR A 283 -12.18 -0.07 -2.30
CA TYR A 283 -11.39 0.72 -1.36
C TYR A 283 -9.89 0.36 -1.32
N ASN A 284 -9.43 -0.36 -2.33
CA ASN A 284 -8.01 -0.62 -2.53
C ASN A 284 -7.51 0.02 -3.84
N PRO A 285 -7.34 1.36 -3.88
CA PRO A 285 -6.89 2.04 -5.09
C PRO A 285 -5.50 1.59 -5.56
N ALA A 286 -4.65 1.07 -4.66
CA ALA A 286 -3.36 0.50 -5.04
C ALA A 286 -3.50 -0.69 -5.99
N LEU A 287 -4.52 -1.55 -5.82
CA LEU A 287 -4.84 -2.60 -6.78
C LEU A 287 -5.24 -2.03 -8.15
N GLN A 288 -5.97 -0.91 -8.16
CA GLN A 288 -6.50 -0.34 -9.41
C GLN A 288 -5.47 0.52 -10.15
N ILE A 289 -4.44 1.01 -9.51
CA ILE A 289 -3.26 1.56 -10.19
C ILE A 289 -2.68 0.50 -11.14
N PHE A 290 -2.63 -0.76 -10.70
CA PHE A 290 -2.18 -1.89 -11.52
C PHE A 290 -3.28 -2.48 -12.43
N GLY A 291 -4.48 -1.90 -12.47
CA GLY A 291 -5.53 -2.25 -13.40
C GLY A 291 -6.04 -3.69 -13.26
N LEU A 292 -6.51 -4.09 -12.07
CA LEU A 292 -7.08 -5.42 -11.88
C LEU A 292 -8.52 -5.56 -12.41
N ILE A 293 -9.16 -4.44 -12.73
CA ILE A 293 -10.41 -4.39 -13.49
C ILE A 293 -10.04 -3.91 -14.89
N PRO A 294 -10.13 -4.75 -15.94
CA PRO A 294 -9.66 -4.41 -17.27
C PRO A 294 -10.52 -3.35 -17.93
N GLY A 295 -9.93 -2.66 -18.91
CA GLY A 295 -10.65 -1.66 -19.73
C GLY A 295 -11.04 -0.38 -18.99
N GLN A 296 -10.44 -0.11 -17.83
CA GLN A 296 -10.67 1.13 -17.08
C GLN A 296 -9.54 2.13 -17.33
N ASP A 297 -9.92 3.39 -17.52
CA ASP A 297 -8.97 4.51 -17.64
C ASP A 297 -8.50 4.97 -16.26
N TYR A 298 -7.71 4.14 -15.60
CA TYR A 298 -7.09 4.48 -14.33
C TYR A 298 -5.65 4.99 -14.53
N PRO A 299 -5.15 5.87 -13.62
CA PRO A 299 -3.80 6.42 -13.72
C PRO A 299 -2.75 5.31 -13.72
N TYR A 300 -1.68 5.50 -14.48
CA TYR A 300 -0.49 4.67 -14.38
C TYR A 300 0.32 5.03 -13.13
N PHE A 301 1.29 4.17 -12.80
CA PHE A 301 2.17 4.43 -11.66
C PHE A 301 2.97 5.74 -11.87
N SER A 302 3.43 6.00 -13.09
CA SER A 302 4.12 7.24 -13.46
C SER A 302 3.27 8.49 -13.22
N ASP A 303 1.95 8.43 -13.40
CA ASP A 303 1.05 9.56 -13.16
C ASP A 303 1.01 9.96 -11.68
N ILE A 304 1.16 8.98 -10.77
CA ILE A 304 1.19 9.23 -9.32
C ILE A 304 2.41 10.10 -8.93
N PHE A 305 3.51 9.98 -9.67
CA PHE A 305 4.77 10.70 -9.44
C PHE A 305 5.03 11.81 -10.45
N ALA A 306 4.04 12.20 -11.26
CA ALA A 306 4.17 13.29 -12.22
C ALA A 306 4.17 14.69 -11.55
N GLY A 307 4.55 15.70 -12.32
CA GLY A 307 4.51 17.10 -11.90
C GLY A 307 5.41 17.40 -10.71
N GLU A 308 4.84 18.00 -9.67
CA GLU A 308 5.53 18.41 -8.44
C GLU A 308 6.04 17.22 -7.59
N ARG A 309 5.68 15.98 -7.95
CA ARG A 309 6.16 14.73 -7.33
C ARG A 309 7.31 14.08 -8.09
N LYS A 310 7.70 14.66 -9.23
CA LYS A 310 8.83 14.18 -10.02
C LYS A 310 10.12 14.24 -9.19
N GLY A 311 10.90 13.15 -9.23
CA GLY A 311 12.12 13.01 -8.42
C GLY A 311 11.89 12.42 -7.01
N CYS A 312 10.64 12.02 -6.69
CA CYS A 312 10.35 11.23 -5.50
C CYS A 312 10.36 9.71 -5.78
N THR A 313 10.69 9.30 -7.01
CA THR A 313 10.73 7.90 -7.43
C THR A 313 11.92 7.63 -8.33
N SER A 314 12.43 6.40 -8.33
CA SER A 314 13.45 5.92 -9.26
C SER A 314 12.86 5.58 -10.62
N GLU A 315 13.65 5.72 -11.69
CA GLU A 315 13.27 5.27 -13.04
C GLU A 315 13.04 3.76 -13.09
N ILE A 316 13.86 2.99 -12.36
CA ILE A 316 13.72 1.53 -12.23
C ILE A 316 12.33 1.17 -11.68
N MET A 317 11.84 1.93 -10.70
CA MET A 317 10.52 1.70 -10.13
C MET A 317 9.41 2.02 -11.14
N ILE A 318 9.50 3.16 -11.85
CA ILE A 318 8.54 3.52 -12.88
C ILE A 318 8.49 2.47 -13.98
N ASP A 319 9.64 2.09 -14.55
CA ASP A 319 9.72 1.12 -15.66
C ASP A 319 9.11 -0.23 -15.28
N ALA A 320 9.28 -0.65 -14.02
CA ALA A 320 8.77 -1.93 -13.56
C ALA A 320 7.27 -1.92 -13.28
N LEU A 321 6.75 -0.83 -12.71
CA LEU A 321 5.39 -0.75 -12.17
C LEU A 321 4.38 -0.07 -13.12
N ASP A 322 4.86 0.56 -14.20
CA ASP A 322 4.00 1.27 -15.14
C ASP A 322 3.30 0.30 -16.09
N THR A 323 2.33 -0.42 -15.55
CA THR A 323 1.61 -1.53 -16.21
C THR A 323 0.14 -1.57 -15.80
N LYS A 324 -0.70 -2.17 -16.64
CA LYS A 324 -2.09 -2.56 -16.35
C LYS A 324 -2.17 -4.09 -16.44
N LEU A 325 -2.03 -4.74 -15.29
CA LEU A 325 -1.84 -6.19 -15.20
C LEU A 325 -2.94 -7.00 -15.89
N ALA A 326 -4.22 -6.62 -15.72
CA ALA A 326 -5.31 -7.34 -16.34
C ALA A 326 -5.35 -7.14 -17.85
N ASP A 327 -5.11 -5.92 -18.35
CA ASP A 327 -5.09 -5.65 -19.79
C ASP A 327 -3.93 -6.38 -20.48
N ASP A 328 -2.75 -6.41 -19.85
CA ASP A 328 -1.60 -7.12 -20.36
C ASP A 328 -1.83 -8.65 -20.32
N TYR A 329 -2.46 -9.15 -19.25
CA TYR A 329 -2.83 -10.57 -19.14
C TYR A 329 -3.82 -10.99 -20.22
N VAL A 330 -4.89 -10.21 -20.44
CA VAL A 330 -5.91 -10.47 -21.45
C VAL A 330 -5.31 -10.46 -22.86
N LYS A 331 -4.41 -9.50 -23.17
CA LYS A 331 -3.70 -9.48 -24.45
C LYS A 331 -2.83 -10.71 -24.68
N ALA A 332 -2.19 -11.21 -23.61
CA ALA A 332 -1.32 -12.40 -23.67
C ALA A 332 -2.11 -13.72 -23.74
N HIS A 333 -3.37 -13.75 -23.28
CA HIS A 333 -4.21 -14.94 -23.17
C HIS A 333 -5.62 -14.67 -23.72
N PRO A 334 -5.76 -14.40 -25.03
CA PRO A 334 -7.07 -14.04 -25.63
C PRO A 334 -8.13 -15.16 -25.46
N GLU A 335 -7.70 -16.41 -25.33
CA GLU A 335 -8.57 -17.57 -25.09
C GLU A 335 -9.21 -17.60 -23.70
N LYS A 336 -8.72 -16.78 -22.76
CA LYS A 336 -9.21 -16.72 -21.38
C LYS A 336 -10.13 -15.53 -21.11
N GLN A 337 -10.56 -14.83 -22.14
CA GLN A 337 -11.48 -13.66 -22.02
C GLN A 337 -12.91 -14.06 -21.69
N GLU A 338 -13.33 -15.28 -22.01
CA GLU A 338 -14.72 -15.75 -21.91
C GLU A 338 -14.98 -16.66 -20.67
N GLU A 339 -13.95 -16.94 -19.85
CA GLU A 339 -14.07 -17.71 -18.60
C GLU A 339 -14.25 -16.79 -17.38
#